data_3eb6e40872db50d7456ee529477f9172
#
_entry.id   3eb6e40872db50d7456ee529477f9172
#
_cell.length_a   1.000
_cell.length_b   1.000
_cell.length_c   1.000
_cell.angle_alpha   90.00
_cell.angle_beta   90.00
_cell.angle_gamma   90.00
#
_symmetry.space_group_name_H-M   'P 1'
#
loop_
_entity.id
_entity.type
_entity.pdbx_description
1 polymer ?
#
loop_
_entity_poly.entity_id
_entity_poly.type
_entity_poly.pdbx_seq_one_letter_code
_entity_poly.pdbx_strand_id
1 'polypeptide(L)'
;MAFAELPVHVREWAEEVLGAPIARTEPASGGYSPGVAEGLLAADGSAIFLKAGHPSLNPESVELLRAELRTLRAMPSGLPVADLIDAVDEGADGWVALALEHVDGRQAPLPWTNATIGAALTSLAELRAALTPAPQAPWRDVADELRGMFGCWARLAYVVDLDPWLAVRLPALAAAADAALTEMAGDTLVHLDLRADNLMLRSDGRLIVVDWAWALRGAAWIDPALLAIEFISSAAPEVDADAWIARIAADGGIGINPIVHALVGVLGFFEFAGRQPDPPGLPTVREFQRFQATALRTWLRTSSLARDLQNP
;
A
#
# COMPACT_ATOMS: atom_id res chain seq x y z
N MET A 1 -20.87 -5.31 0.63
CA MET A 1 -22.07 -4.45 0.88
C MET A 1 -22.11 -3.41 -0.21
N ALA A 2 -23.28 -3.10 -0.74
CA ALA A 2 -23.48 -2.04 -1.72
C ALA A 2 -24.02 -0.76 -1.06
N PHE A 3 -23.85 0.39 -1.70
CA PHE A 3 -24.38 1.68 -1.22
C PHE A 3 -25.86 1.62 -0.84
N ALA A 4 -26.68 0.95 -1.65
CA ALA A 4 -28.12 0.82 -1.40
C ALA A 4 -28.48 0.08 -0.09
N GLU A 5 -27.53 -0.68 0.46
CA GLU A 5 -27.71 -1.45 1.70
C GLU A 5 -27.29 -0.64 2.95
N LEU A 6 -26.70 0.56 2.78
CA LEU A 6 -26.36 1.46 3.87
C LEU A 6 -27.62 2.00 4.57
N PRO A 7 -27.54 2.35 5.86
CA PRO A 7 -28.62 3.04 6.57
C PRO A 7 -29.04 4.33 5.86
N VAL A 8 -30.32 4.69 6.01
CA VAL A 8 -30.89 5.87 5.33
C VAL A 8 -30.09 7.13 5.63
N HIS A 9 -29.75 7.38 6.89
CA HIS A 9 -29.01 8.59 7.29
C HIS A 9 -27.59 8.69 6.68
N VAL A 10 -26.91 7.56 6.46
CA VAL A 10 -25.59 7.56 5.79
C VAL A 10 -25.75 7.84 4.29
N ARG A 11 -26.81 7.30 3.67
CA ARG A 11 -27.11 7.58 2.26
C ARG A 11 -27.51 9.04 2.03
N GLU A 12 -28.37 9.58 2.90
CA GLU A 12 -28.78 10.99 2.84
C GLU A 12 -27.59 11.92 3.04
N TRP A 13 -26.70 11.63 3.99
CA TRP A 13 -25.44 12.37 4.14
C TRP A 13 -24.58 12.33 2.86
N ALA A 14 -24.42 11.17 2.24
CA ALA A 14 -23.64 11.05 1.01
C ALA A 14 -24.24 11.86 -0.16
N GLU A 15 -25.58 11.90 -0.29
CA GLU A 15 -26.29 12.76 -1.27
C GLU A 15 -26.15 14.23 -0.95
N GLU A 16 -26.17 14.62 0.33
CA GLU A 16 -25.92 16.01 0.75
C GLU A 16 -24.50 16.45 0.41
N VAL A 17 -23.49 15.62 0.68
CA VAL A 17 -22.09 15.89 0.31
C VAL A 17 -21.92 15.97 -1.19
N LEU A 18 -22.55 15.08 -1.97
CA LEU A 18 -22.51 15.11 -3.43
C LEU A 18 -23.24 16.36 -3.98
N GLY A 19 -24.21 16.90 -3.24
CA GLY A 19 -25.03 18.04 -3.64
C GLY A 19 -26.15 17.72 -4.63
N ALA A 20 -26.36 16.44 -4.95
CA ALA A 20 -27.37 15.98 -5.90
C ALA A 20 -27.78 14.53 -5.61
N PRO A 21 -28.99 14.08 -6.08
CA PRO A 21 -29.38 12.69 -5.98
C PRO A 21 -28.43 11.78 -6.77
N ILE A 22 -28.10 10.62 -6.18
CA ILE A 22 -27.24 9.62 -6.82
C ILE A 22 -28.00 8.96 -7.95
N ALA A 23 -27.44 9.07 -9.17
CA ALA A 23 -27.99 8.47 -10.38
C ALA A 23 -27.39 7.07 -10.66
N ARG A 24 -26.13 6.85 -10.27
CA ARG A 24 -25.40 5.62 -10.52
C ARG A 24 -24.32 5.40 -9.48
N THR A 25 -24.05 4.13 -9.16
CA THR A 25 -22.90 3.72 -8.33
C THR A 25 -21.95 2.86 -9.13
N GLU A 26 -20.65 2.98 -8.82
CA GLU A 26 -19.57 2.21 -9.45
C GLU A 26 -18.75 1.54 -8.33
N PRO A 27 -18.96 0.23 -8.07
CA PRO A 27 -18.14 -0.49 -7.11
C PRO A 27 -16.66 -0.44 -7.46
N ALA A 28 -15.80 -0.23 -6.48
CA ALA A 28 -14.36 -0.32 -6.68
C ALA A 28 -13.96 -1.73 -7.15
N SER A 29 -13.06 -1.79 -8.11
CA SER A 29 -12.41 -3.04 -8.49
C SER A 29 -11.23 -3.27 -7.58
N GLY A 30 -11.23 -4.34 -6.80
CA GLY A 30 -10.19 -4.62 -5.80
C GLY A 30 -10.62 -4.14 -4.41
N GLY A 31 -9.70 -4.31 -3.46
CA GLY A 31 -9.98 -4.04 -2.05
C GLY A 31 -10.42 -5.30 -1.31
N TYR A 32 -9.90 -5.44 -0.08
CA TYR A 32 -10.12 -6.64 0.73
C TYR A 32 -10.96 -6.36 1.97
N SER A 33 -11.35 -5.09 2.21
CA SER A 33 -12.05 -4.70 3.44
C SER A 33 -13.57 -4.86 3.29
N PRO A 34 -14.25 -5.59 4.18
CA PRO A 34 -15.71 -5.60 4.24
C PRO A 34 -16.25 -4.19 4.52
N GLY A 35 -17.17 -3.75 3.68
CA GLY A 35 -17.77 -2.41 3.76
C GLY A 35 -18.26 -1.95 2.39
N VAL A 36 -18.50 -0.66 2.24
CA VAL A 36 -18.79 -0.01 0.95
C VAL A 36 -17.54 0.72 0.48
N ALA A 37 -17.17 0.53 -0.78
CA ALA A 37 -16.16 1.30 -1.51
C ALA A 37 -16.68 1.49 -2.94
N GLU A 38 -17.33 2.63 -3.21
CA GLU A 38 -18.04 2.87 -4.47
C GLU A 38 -17.90 4.33 -4.92
N GLY A 39 -17.74 4.55 -6.22
CA GLY A 39 -18.00 5.82 -6.85
C GLY A 39 -19.50 6.12 -6.86
N LEU A 40 -19.89 7.30 -6.40
CA LEU A 40 -21.27 7.79 -6.42
C LEU A 40 -21.35 8.93 -7.43
N LEU A 41 -22.18 8.78 -8.45
CA LEU A 41 -22.27 9.72 -9.56
C LEU A 41 -23.69 10.27 -9.68
N ALA A 42 -23.78 11.59 -9.81
CA ALA A 42 -25.04 12.28 -10.09
C ALA A 42 -25.30 12.46 -11.61
N ALA A 43 -26.52 12.80 -11.96
CA ALA A 43 -26.92 12.98 -13.36
C ALA A 43 -26.29 14.22 -14.03
N ASP A 44 -25.85 15.20 -13.23
CA ASP A 44 -25.16 16.41 -13.68
C ASP A 44 -23.65 16.25 -13.90
N GLY A 45 -23.13 15.04 -13.58
CA GLY A 45 -21.73 14.70 -13.72
C GLY A 45 -20.88 14.93 -12.46
N SER A 46 -21.46 15.44 -11.36
CA SER A 46 -20.77 15.47 -10.06
C SER A 46 -20.54 14.06 -9.53
N ALA A 47 -19.43 13.85 -8.86
CA ALA A 47 -19.05 12.52 -8.36
C ALA A 47 -18.22 12.60 -7.08
N ILE A 48 -18.42 11.65 -6.17
CA ILE A 48 -17.59 11.40 -5.00
C ILE A 48 -17.24 9.91 -4.93
N PHE A 49 -16.17 9.56 -4.24
CA PHE A 49 -15.87 8.18 -3.88
C PHE A 49 -16.21 7.97 -2.39
N LEU A 50 -17.10 7.03 -2.11
CA LEU A 50 -17.56 6.70 -0.76
C LEU A 50 -16.85 5.45 -0.24
N LYS A 51 -16.23 5.57 0.94
CA LYS A 51 -15.88 4.42 1.77
C LYS A 51 -16.75 4.44 3.03
N ALA A 52 -17.35 3.30 3.40
CA ALA A 52 -18.15 3.22 4.63
C ALA A 52 -18.06 1.83 5.26
N GLY A 53 -18.05 1.80 6.61
CA GLY A 53 -17.97 0.57 7.37
C GLY A 53 -18.65 0.67 8.74
N HIS A 54 -18.94 -0.50 9.31
CA HIS A 54 -19.55 -0.60 10.64
C HIS A 54 -18.89 -1.76 11.41
N PRO A 55 -18.66 -1.65 12.75
CA PRO A 55 -17.96 -2.70 13.51
C PRO A 55 -18.63 -4.06 13.47
N SER A 56 -19.96 -4.13 13.29
CA SER A 56 -20.68 -5.39 13.15
C SER A 56 -20.38 -6.14 11.84
N LEU A 57 -19.85 -5.45 10.82
CA LEU A 57 -19.41 -6.06 9.58
C LEU A 57 -17.96 -6.56 9.72
N ASN A 58 -17.09 -5.68 10.15
CA ASN A 58 -15.70 -5.98 10.45
C ASN A 58 -15.08 -4.85 11.28
N PRO A 59 -14.69 -5.08 12.55
CA PRO A 59 -14.07 -4.06 13.39
C PRO A 59 -12.75 -3.53 12.84
N GLU A 60 -11.91 -4.40 12.24
CA GLU A 60 -10.61 -4.01 11.69
C GLU A 60 -10.77 -3.04 10.51
N SER A 61 -11.77 -3.27 9.64
CA SER A 61 -12.05 -2.36 8.52
C SER A 61 -12.45 -0.97 8.99
N VAL A 62 -13.18 -0.87 10.11
CA VAL A 62 -13.56 0.44 10.69
C VAL A 62 -12.34 1.16 11.26
N GLU A 63 -11.42 0.45 11.91
CA GLU A 63 -10.17 1.06 12.39
C GLU A 63 -9.28 1.53 11.25
N LEU A 64 -9.27 0.83 10.10
CA LEU A 64 -8.59 1.28 8.89
C LEU A 64 -9.23 2.55 8.31
N LEU A 65 -10.56 2.64 8.25
CA LEU A 65 -11.25 3.88 7.83
C LEU A 65 -10.92 5.06 8.74
N ARG A 66 -10.88 4.84 10.05
CA ARG A 66 -10.47 5.86 11.02
C ARG A 66 -9.00 6.26 10.86
N ALA A 67 -8.14 5.29 10.55
CA ALA A 67 -6.73 5.58 10.27
C ALA A 67 -6.59 6.43 9.00
N GLU A 68 -7.28 6.08 7.91
CA GLU A 68 -7.31 6.85 6.67
C GLU A 68 -7.85 8.27 6.92
N LEU A 69 -8.96 8.41 7.65
CA LEU A 69 -9.52 9.71 8.02
C LEU A 69 -8.52 10.59 8.78
N ARG A 70 -7.84 10.03 9.78
CA ARG A 70 -6.79 10.76 10.53
C ARG A 70 -5.65 11.20 9.63
N THR A 71 -5.23 10.33 8.73
CA THR A 71 -4.15 10.59 7.78
C THR A 71 -4.51 11.72 6.84
N LEU A 72 -5.66 11.63 6.16
CA LEU A 72 -6.10 12.63 5.20
C LEU A 72 -6.36 14.00 5.84
N ARG A 73 -6.89 14.04 7.06
CA ARG A 73 -7.07 15.30 7.82
C ARG A 73 -5.76 15.98 8.21
N ALA A 74 -4.68 15.23 8.35
CA ALA A 74 -3.37 15.77 8.70
C ALA A 74 -2.58 16.24 7.48
N MET A 75 -2.94 15.80 6.27
CA MET A 75 -2.20 16.12 5.05
C MET A 75 -2.43 17.56 4.58
N PRO A 76 -1.40 18.22 4.02
CA PRO A 76 -1.55 19.45 3.27
C PRO A 76 -2.40 19.21 2.00
N SER A 77 -3.13 20.22 1.57
CA SER A 77 -3.88 20.18 0.30
C SER A 77 -2.96 20.26 -0.93
N GLY A 78 -3.47 19.81 -2.09
CA GLY A 78 -2.80 19.94 -3.39
C GLY A 78 -1.75 18.88 -3.68
N LEU A 79 -1.66 17.85 -2.86
CA LEU A 79 -0.80 16.68 -3.08
C LEU A 79 -1.41 15.74 -4.14
N PRO A 80 -0.63 14.80 -4.71
CA PRO A 80 -1.15 13.73 -5.56
C PRO A 80 -1.87 12.65 -4.73
N VAL A 81 -2.93 13.06 -4.03
CA VAL A 81 -3.77 12.26 -3.14
C VAL A 81 -5.22 12.59 -3.44
N ALA A 82 -6.12 11.63 -3.33
CA ALA A 82 -7.55 11.91 -3.41
C ALA A 82 -7.98 12.76 -2.20
N ASP A 83 -8.55 13.94 -2.43
CA ASP A 83 -8.93 14.86 -1.37
C ASP A 83 -10.06 14.26 -0.49
N LEU A 84 -9.96 14.47 0.82
CA LEU A 84 -11.07 14.24 1.75
C LEU A 84 -12.07 15.40 1.62
N ILE A 85 -13.29 15.10 1.17
CA ILE A 85 -14.37 16.09 1.02
C ILE A 85 -15.11 16.26 2.33
N ASP A 86 -15.56 15.16 2.93
CA ASP A 86 -16.25 15.14 4.22
C ASP A 86 -16.16 13.75 4.86
N ALA A 87 -16.51 13.63 6.15
CA ALA A 87 -16.55 12.36 6.84
C ALA A 87 -17.47 12.37 8.05
N VAL A 88 -18.07 11.21 8.31
CA VAL A 88 -18.85 10.89 9.51
C VAL A 88 -18.13 9.80 10.29
N ASP A 89 -18.01 9.99 11.61
CA ASP A 89 -17.61 8.95 12.57
C ASP A 89 -18.57 9.02 13.77
N GLU A 90 -19.45 8.04 13.87
CA GLU A 90 -20.49 7.96 14.91
C GLU A 90 -19.99 7.34 16.22
N GLY A 91 -18.68 7.17 16.35
CA GLY A 91 -18.06 6.61 17.55
C GLY A 91 -17.91 5.09 17.51
N ALA A 92 -17.67 4.49 18.69
CA ALA A 92 -17.18 3.12 18.82
C ALA A 92 -18.07 2.06 18.15
N ASP A 93 -19.38 2.20 18.26
CA ASP A 93 -20.38 1.23 17.80
C ASP A 93 -21.19 1.73 16.59
N GLY A 94 -20.75 2.84 15.96
CA GLY A 94 -21.46 3.50 14.88
C GLY A 94 -20.77 3.36 13.51
N TRP A 95 -21.39 3.94 12.51
CA TRP A 95 -20.84 4.01 11.16
C TRP A 95 -19.66 4.96 11.07
N VAL A 96 -18.69 4.57 10.26
CA VAL A 96 -17.63 5.46 9.77
C VAL A 96 -17.77 5.54 8.27
N ALA A 97 -17.88 6.76 7.73
CA ALA A 97 -17.99 6.99 6.30
C ALA A 97 -17.10 8.16 5.87
N LEU A 98 -16.39 8.00 4.77
CA LEU A 98 -15.52 8.99 4.14
C LEU A 98 -16.03 9.28 2.73
N ALA A 99 -16.28 10.54 2.44
CA ALA A 99 -16.50 11.05 1.09
C ALA A 99 -15.20 11.64 0.58
N LEU A 100 -14.64 11.01 -0.45
CA LEU A 100 -13.36 11.34 -1.05
C LEU A 100 -13.58 11.89 -2.46
N GLU A 101 -12.57 12.59 -3.00
CA GLU A 101 -12.52 12.91 -4.42
C GLU A 101 -12.70 11.65 -5.26
N HIS A 102 -13.66 11.69 -6.19
CA HIS A 102 -13.73 10.68 -7.23
C HIS A 102 -12.67 10.99 -8.29
N VAL A 103 -11.54 10.31 -8.23
CA VAL A 103 -10.44 10.53 -9.15
C VAL A 103 -10.86 10.15 -10.57
N ASP A 104 -10.93 11.14 -11.48
CA ASP A 104 -11.12 10.88 -12.90
C ASP A 104 -9.86 10.24 -13.50
N GLY A 105 -9.84 8.92 -13.49
CA GLY A 105 -8.68 8.13 -13.86
C GLY A 105 -8.98 6.64 -13.86
N ARG A 106 -7.94 5.87 -14.02
CA ARG A 106 -7.98 4.40 -13.93
C ARG A 106 -6.85 3.91 -13.05
N GLN A 107 -6.98 2.75 -12.46
CA GLN A 107 -5.88 2.10 -11.75
C GLN A 107 -4.62 2.02 -12.63
N ALA A 108 -3.44 2.10 -12.01
CA ALA A 108 -2.18 1.98 -12.73
C ALA A 108 -2.19 0.69 -13.57
N PRO A 109 -1.91 0.80 -14.88
CA PRO A 109 -2.02 -0.34 -15.78
C PRO A 109 -0.93 -1.36 -15.52
N LEU A 110 -1.28 -2.64 -15.59
CA LEU A 110 -0.34 -3.76 -15.61
C LEU A 110 -0.21 -4.31 -17.04
N PRO A 111 0.98 -4.81 -17.42
CA PRO A 111 2.23 -4.79 -16.68
C PRO A 111 2.82 -3.37 -16.54
N TRP A 112 3.63 -3.15 -15.49
CA TRP A 112 4.34 -1.89 -15.31
C TRP A 112 5.29 -1.60 -16.46
N THR A 113 5.26 -0.37 -16.95
CA THR A 113 6.17 0.15 -17.99
C THR A 113 7.12 1.19 -17.40
N ASN A 114 8.23 1.50 -18.08
CA ASN A 114 9.13 2.57 -17.66
C ASN A 114 8.41 3.91 -17.50
N ALA A 115 7.38 4.19 -18.32
CA ALA A 115 6.60 5.41 -18.22
C ALA A 115 5.73 5.45 -16.95
N THR A 116 5.01 4.37 -16.63
CA THR A 116 4.16 4.29 -15.43
C THR A 116 4.98 4.28 -14.15
N ILE A 117 6.14 3.60 -14.14
CA ILE A 117 7.08 3.65 -13.01
C ILE A 117 7.59 5.08 -12.81
N GLY A 118 8.01 5.76 -13.88
CA GLY A 118 8.47 7.13 -13.80
C GLY A 118 7.41 8.10 -13.27
N ALA A 119 6.15 7.95 -13.70
CA ALA A 119 5.02 8.74 -13.18
C ALA A 119 4.78 8.48 -11.68
N ALA A 120 4.78 7.20 -11.25
CA ALA A 120 4.62 6.85 -9.85
C ALA A 120 5.73 7.46 -8.98
N LEU A 121 7.00 7.31 -9.36
CA LEU A 121 8.13 7.87 -8.62
C LEU A 121 8.10 9.41 -8.59
N THR A 122 7.56 10.07 -9.62
CA THR A 122 7.37 11.53 -9.62
C THR A 122 6.35 11.93 -8.55
N SER A 123 5.17 11.30 -8.51
CA SER A 123 4.16 11.58 -7.48
C SER A 123 4.68 11.26 -6.07
N LEU A 124 5.44 10.17 -5.90
CA LEU A 124 6.07 9.84 -4.62
C LEU A 124 7.14 10.86 -4.19
N ALA A 125 7.87 11.45 -5.15
CA ALA A 125 8.83 12.52 -4.84
C ALA A 125 8.12 13.80 -4.36
N GLU A 126 6.98 14.17 -4.95
CA GLU A 126 6.13 15.28 -4.47
C GLU A 126 5.62 15.00 -3.04
N LEU A 127 5.10 13.80 -2.79
CA LEU A 127 4.64 13.38 -1.46
C LEU A 127 5.78 13.43 -0.43
N ARG A 128 6.93 12.86 -0.75
CA ARG A 128 8.11 12.91 0.11
C ARG A 128 8.48 14.34 0.48
N ALA A 129 8.51 15.24 -0.48
CA ALA A 129 8.89 16.64 -0.24
C ALA A 129 7.89 17.36 0.69
N ALA A 130 6.61 17.07 0.57
CA ALA A 130 5.56 17.72 1.35
C ALA A 130 5.31 17.05 2.72
N LEU A 131 5.61 15.75 2.84
CA LEU A 131 5.36 14.93 4.04
C LEU A 131 6.64 14.65 4.85
N THR A 132 7.71 15.42 4.61
CA THR A 132 8.94 15.42 5.42
C THR A 132 9.23 16.84 5.93
N PRO A 133 9.16 17.12 7.23
CA PRO A 133 8.77 16.18 8.30
C PRO A 133 7.29 15.76 8.21
N ALA A 134 6.97 14.61 8.80
CA ALA A 134 5.60 14.13 8.89
C ALA A 134 4.69 15.20 9.55
N PRO A 135 3.47 15.42 9.03
CA PRO A 135 2.51 16.34 9.64
C PRO A 135 2.28 16.00 11.13
N GLN A 136 1.90 17.01 11.92
CA GLN A 136 1.75 16.83 13.36
C GLN A 136 0.55 15.94 13.69
N ALA A 137 0.80 14.68 14.07
CA ALA A 137 -0.17 13.71 14.54
C ALA A 137 0.55 12.56 15.28
N PRO A 138 -0.17 11.71 16.04
CA PRO A 138 0.43 10.57 16.75
C PRO A 138 0.70 9.39 15.80
N TRP A 139 1.70 9.55 14.92
CA TRP A 139 2.10 8.49 14.00
C TRP A 139 2.83 7.36 14.72
N ARG A 140 2.50 6.11 14.36
CA ARG A 140 3.31 4.95 14.72
C ARG A 140 4.52 4.86 13.79
N ASP A 141 5.61 4.27 14.26
CA ASP A 141 6.82 4.08 13.47
C ASP A 141 6.72 2.81 12.61
N VAL A 142 7.19 2.90 11.36
CA VAL A 142 7.24 1.77 10.41
C VAL A 142 7.98 0.57 10.99
N ALA A 143 9.11 0.80 11.68
CA ALA A 143 9.90 -0.29 12.26
C ALA A 143 9.13 -1.10 13.29
N ASP A 144 8.28 -0.47 14.10
CA ASP A 144 7.48 -1.18 15.11
C ASP A 144 6.35 -1.99 14.45
N GLU A 145 5.73 -1.45 13.42
CA GLU A 145 4.69 -2.14 12.66
C GLU A 145 5.24 -3.36 11.90
N LEU A 146 6.36 -3.19 11.21
CA LEU A 146 6.94 -4.25 10.39
C LEU A 146 7.74 -5.29 11.17
N ARG A 147 8.05 -5.07 12.45
CA ARG A 147 8.85 -5.99 13.27
C ARG A 147 8.31 -7.42 13.27
N GLY A 148 6.99 -7.59 13.41
CA GLY A 148 6.35 -8.90 13.36
C GLY A 148 6.44 -9.57 12.00
N MET A 149 6.34 -8.80 10.93
CA MET A 149 6.43 -9.28 9.55
C MET A 149 7.87 -9.69 9.21
N PHE A 150 8.85 -8.85 9.49
CA PHE A 150 10.27 -9.10 9.19
C PHE A 150 10.85 -10.22 10.07
N GLY A 151 10.30 -10.41 11.29
CA GLY A 151 10.62 -11.55 12.15
C GLY A 151 10.13 -12.92 11.63
N CYS A 152 9.42 -12.98 10.50
CA CYS A 152 8.97 -14.25 9.91
C CYS A 152 10.12 -15.16 9.48
N TRP A 153 11.32 -14.64 9.21
CA TRP A 153 12.50 -15.46 8.95
C TRP A 153 12.82 -16.43 10.08
N ALA A 154 12.65 -16.03 11.33
CA ALA A 154 12.84 -16.93 12.48
C ALA A 154 11.83 -18.08 12.48
N ARG A 155 10.60 -17.86 12.00
CA ARG A 155 9.57 -18.91 11.89
C ARG A 155 9.85 -19.86 10.73
N LEU A 156 10.41 -19.35 9.63
CA LEU A 156 10.79 -20.14 8.46
C LEU A 156 11.89 -21.16 8.77
N ALA A 157 12.69 -20.95 9.81
CA ALA A 157 13.70 -21.91 10.29
C ALA A 157 13.11 -23.28 10.69
N TYR A 158 11.81 -23.34 11.01
CA TYR A 158 11.11 -24.55 11.39
C TYR A 158 10.26 -25.17 10.28
N VAL A 159 10.31 -24.61 9.07
CA VAL A 159 9.57 -25.09 7.90
C VAL A 159 10.37 -26.21 7.22
N VAL A 160 9.77 -27.40 7.11
CA VAL A 160 10.46 -28.62 6.63
C VAL A 160 10.75 -28.55 5.11
N ASP A 161 9.85 -27.92 4.35
CA ASP A 161 9.90 -27.80 2.89
C ASP A 161 10.33 -26.42 2.42
N LEU A 162 11.11 -25.70 3.23
CA LEU A 162 11.68 -24.43 2.81
C LEU A 162 12.60 -24.64 1.62
N ASP A 163 12.49 -23.72 0.64
CA ASP A 163 13.37 -23.72 -0.52
C ASP A 163 14.86 -23.89 -0.12
N PRO A 164 15.63 -24.86 -0.65
CA PRO A 164 16.99 -25.13 -0.21
C PRO A 164 17.93 -23.93 -0.31
N TRP A 165 17.72 -23.04 -1.30
CA TRP A 165 18.53 -21.84 -1.46
C TRP A 165 18.26 -20.84 -0.32
N LEU A 166 17.00 -20.69 0.10
CA LEU A 166 16.64 -19.87 1.26
C LEU A 166 17.15 -20.49 2.56
N ALA A 167 17.01 -21.82 2.73
CA ALA A 167 17.39 -22.52 3.95
C ALA A 167 18.87 -22.31 4.30
N VAL A 168 19.78 -22.40 3.32
CA VAL A 168 21.22 -22.17 3.51
C VAL A 168 21.54 -20.72 3.88
N ARG A 169 20.75 -19.76 3.40
CA ARG A 169 20.96 -18.31 3.59
C ARG A 169 20.12 -17.71 4.70
N LEU A 170 19.34 -18.50 5.38
CA LEU A 170 18.37 -18.03 6.36
C LEU A 170 18.97 -17.12 7.43
N PRO A 171 20.18 -17.39 8.01
CA PRO A 171 20.78 -16.49 8.98
C PRO A 171 21.12 -15.10 8.39
N ALA A 172 21.64 -15.06 7.16
CA ALA A 172 21.98 -13.81 6.48
C ALA A 172 20.72 -13.01 6.10
N LEU A 173 19.67 -13.70 5.61
CA LEU A 173 18.39 -13.07 5.26
C LEU A 173 17.66 -12.52 6.50
N ALA A 174 17.69 -13.25 7.61
CA ALA A 174 17.15 -12.77 8.87
C ALA A 174 17.90 -11.53 9.37
N ALA A 175 19.24 -11.54 9.32
CA ALA A 175 20.04 -10.39 9.71
C ALA A 175 19.78 -9.16 8.82
N ALA A 176 19.61 -9.34 7.50
CA ALA A 176 19.24 -8.28 6.58
C ALA A 176 17.85 -7.69 6.93
N ALA A 177 16.86 -8.55 7.18
CA ALA A 177 15.52 -8.10 7.60
C ALA A 177 15.54 -7.33 8.93
N ASP A 178 16.35 -7.75 9.90
CA ASP A 178 16.53 -7.05 11.17
C ASP A 178 17.23 -5.69 10.95
N ALA A 179 18.24 -5.62 10.10
CA ALA A 179 18.92 -4.37 9.76
C ALA A 179 17.96 -3.37 9.12
N ALA A 180 17.07 -3.81 8.24
CA ALA A 180 16.05 -2.95 7.60
C ALA A 180 15.20 -2.19 8.62
N LEU A 181 14.82 -2.80 9.73
CA LEU A 181 14.01 -2.14 10.78
C LEU A 181 14.71 -0.91 11.37
N THR A 182 16.03 -0.96 11.50
CA THR A 182 16.82 0.22 11.96
C THR A 182 16.97 1.25 10.84
N GLU A 183 17.19 0.81 9.62
CA GLU A 183 17.40 1.64 8.44
C GLU A 183 16.13 2.38 8.01
N MET A 184 14.94 1.84 8.35
CA MET A 184 13.62 2.46 8.11
C MET A 184 13.28 3.62 9.04
N ALA A 185 14.09 3.92 10.03
CA ALA A 185 13.86 5.07 10.91
C ALA A 185 13.93 6.39 10.13
N GLY A 186 12.95 7.27 10.35
CA GLY A 186 12.87 8.55 9.65
C GLY A 186 11.68 9.39 10.11
N ASP A 187 11.54 10.56 9.50
CA ASP A 187 10.52 11.54 9.86
C ASP A 187 9.64 11.92 8.67
N THR A 188 9.34 10.97 7.80
CA THR A 188 8.42 11.13 6.67
C THR A 188 7.14 10.35 6.94
N LEU A 189 5.99 10.93 6.62
CA LEU A 189 4.76 10.16 6.54
C LEU A 189 4.78 9.34 5.25
N VAL A 190 4.78 8.02 5.37
CA VAL A 190 4.80 7.06 4.27
C VAL A 190 3.50 6.29 4.18
N HIS A 191 3.12 5.86 2.98
CA HIS A 191 1.87 5.16 2.69
C HIS A 191 1.91 3.69 3.13
N LEU A 192 3.02 3.02 2.91
CA LEU A 192 3.37 1.64 3.25
C LEU A 192 2.67 0.53 2.44
N ASP A 193 1.52 0.79 1.80
CA ASP A 193 0.78 -0.20 1.00
C ASP A 193 0.65 0.22 -0.47
N LEU A 194 1.78 0.57 -1.11
CA LEU A 194 1.79 0.98 -2.51
C LEU A 194 1.73 -0.23 -3.44
N ARG A 195 0.63 -0.29 -4.20
CA ARG A 195 0.37 -1.30 -5.24
C ARG A 195 -0.34 -0.63 -6.41
N ALA A 196 -0.46 -1.33 -7.54
CA ALA A 196 -1.12 -0.81 -8.74
C ALA A 196 -2.57 -0.37 -8.48
N ASP A 197 -3.31 -1.06 -7.61
CA ASP A 197 -4.70 -0.75 -7.26
C ASP A 197 -4.86 0.48 -6.36
N ASN A 198 -3.78 0.89 -5.66
CA ASN A 198 -3.73 2.11 -4.85
C ASN A 198 -3.16 3.33 -5.60
N LEU A 199 -2.96 3.21 -6.91
CA LEU A 199 -2.43 4.25 -7.78
C LEU A 199 -3.40 4.51 -8.94
N MET A 200 -3.99 5.72 -9.00
CA MET A 200 -4.94 6.13 -10.03
C MET A 200 -4.26 7.01 -11.06
N LEU A 201 -4.16 6.54 -12.29
CA LEU A 201 -3.58 7.27 -13.42
C LEU A 201 -4.64 8.18 -14.05
N ARG A 202 -4.46 9.50 -13.93
CA ARG A 202 -5.26 10.52 -14.58
C ARG A 202 -4.95 10.62 -16.08
N SER A 203 -5.85 11.25 -16.81
CA SER A 203 -5.70 11.50 -18.27
C SER A 203 -4.51 12.38 -18.61
N ASP A 204 -4.05 13.23 -17.69
CA ASP A 204 -2.85 14.07 -17.83
C ASP A 204 -1.54 13.32 -17.56
N GLY A 205 -1.61 12.04 -17.20
CA GLY A 205 -0.47 11.18 -16.88
C GLY A 205 0.01 11.25 -15.43
N ARG A 206 -0.60 12.07 -14.58
CA ARG A 206 -0.28 12.14 -13.14
C ARG A 206 -0.87 10.94 -12.41
N LEU A 207 -0.09 10.34 -11.51
CA LEU A 207 -0.59 9.30 -10.60
C LEU A 207 -1.01 9.92 -9.27
N ILE A 208 -2.22 9.55 -8.84
CA ILE A 208 -2.81 9.92 -7.56
C ILE A 208 -2.76 8.70 -6.64
N VAL A 209 -2.25 8.89 -5.44
CA VAL A 209 -2.16 7.83 -4.41
C VAL A 209 -3.42 7.83 -3.58
N VAL A 210 -4.07 6.67 -3.48
CA VAL A 210 -5.31 6.47 -2.73
C VAL A 210 -5.12 5.42 -1.65
N ASP A 211 -6.08 5.30 -0.70
CA ASP A 211 -6.09 4.29 0.37
C ASP A 211 -4.98 4.46 1.42
N TRP A 212 -5.01 5.56 2.14
CA TRP A 212 -4.00 5.96 3.14
C TRP A 212 -4.20 5.34 4.54
N ALA A 213 -4.87 4.19 4.61
CA ALA A 213 -5.19 3.53 5.86
C ALA A 213 -3.96 3.02 6.64
N TRP A 214 -2.86 2.71 5.93
CA TRP A 214 -1.63 2.16 6.50
C TRP A 214 -0.52 3.19 6.71
N ALA A 215 -0.83 4.49 6.63
CA ALA A 215 0.18 5.52 6.74
C ALA A 215 0.89 5.53 8.10
N LEU A 216 2.22 5.56 8.08
CA LEU A 216 3.11 5.50 9.24
C LEU A 216 4.27 6.50 9.09
N ARG A 217 5.04 6.70 10.17
CA ARG A 217 6.24 7.51 10.14
C ARG A 217 7.46 6.63 9.89
N GLY A 218 8.27 7.00 8.89
CA GLY A 218 9.48 6.25 8.52
C GLY A 218 10.43 7.04 7.64
N ALA A 219 11.42 6.37 7.10
CA ALA A 219 12.37 6.96 6.17
C ALA A 219 11.73 7.23 4.80
N ALA A 220 12.09 8.34 4.20
CA ALA A 220 11.51 8.85 2.94
C ALA A 220 11.67 7.93 1.71
N TRP A 221 12.56 6.95 1.78
CA TRP A 221 12.83 5.99 0.72
C TRP A 221 11.93 4.73 0.76
N ILE A 222 11.13 4.55 1.81
CA ILE A 222 10.37 3.31 2.04
C ILE A 222 9.33 3.08 0.95
N ASP A 223 8.49 4.06 0.66
CA ASP A 223 7.42 3.92 -0.33
C ASP A 223 7.93 3.58 -1.73
N PRO A 224 8.91 4.30 -2.31
CA PRO A 224 9.46 3.89 -3.61
C PRO A 224 10.18 2.55 -3.55
N ALA A 225 10.80 2.17 -2.43
CA ALA A 225 11.45 0.86 -2.27
C ALA A 225 10.43 -0.29 -2.22
N LEU A 226 9.32 -0.13 -1.50
CA LEU A 226 8.26 -1.14 -1.45
C LEU A 226 7.50 -1.24 -2.78
N LEU A 227 7.32 -0.13 -3.50
CA LEU A 227 6.77 -0.17 -4.86
C LEU A 227 7.64 -0.99 -5.82
N ALA A 228 8.94 -1.14 -5.55
CA ALA A 228 9.82 -2.00 -6.37
C ALA A 228 9.38 -3.47 -6.40
N ILE A 229 8.61 -3.93 -5.42
CA ILE A 229 8.01 -5.27 -5.42
C ILE A 229 7.12 -5.46 -6.66
N GLU A 230 6.36 -4.43 -7.02
CA GLU A 230 5.49 -4.41 -8.20
C GLU A 230 6.31 -4.49 -9.50
N PHE A 231 7.46 -3.79 -9.57
CA PHE A 231 8.35 -3.86 -10.75
C PHE A 231 9.04 -5.21 -10.87
N ILE A 232 9.39 -5.83 -9.75
CA ILE A 232 9.99 -7.15 -9.72
C ILE A 232 8.99 -8.22 -10.16
N SER A 233 7.72 -8.08 -9.79
CA SER A 233 6.71 -9.13 -9.98
C SER A 233 5.86 -8.97 -11.23
N SER A 234 5.63 -7.75 -11.70
CA SER A 234 4.57 -7.45 -12.67
C SER A 234 4.97 -6.42 -13.72
N ALA A 235 6.28 -6.27 -14.00
CA ALA A 235 6.75 -5.37 -15.04
C ALA A 235 6.71 -5.99 -16.45
N ALA A 236 6.66 -5.11 -17.45
CA ALA A 236 6.84 -5.47 -18.84
C ALA A 236 8.30 -5.95 -19.08
N PRO A 237 8.55 -6.81 -20.08
CA PRO A 237 9.87 -7.43 -20.30
C PRO A 237 11.02 -6.46 -20.51
N GLU A 238 10.74 -5.24 -20.99
CA GLU A 238 11.74 -4.19 -21.24
C GLU A 238 12.12 -3.39 -19.97
N VAL A 239 11.48 -3.64 -18.84
CA VAL A 239 11.77 -2.96 -17.57
C VAL A 239 12.91 -3.67 -16.85
N ASP A 240 13.97 -2.92 -16.58
CA ASP A 240 15.07 -3.34 -15.72
C ASP A 240 14.78 -2.92 -14.26
N ALA A 241 14.34 -3.85 -13.43
CA ALA A 241 14.04 -3.60 -12.04
C ALA A 241 15.29 -3.15 -11.24
N ASP A 242 16.48 -3.72 -11.51
CA ASP A 242 17.72 -3.33 -10.85
C ASP A 242 18.08 -1.87 -11.16
N ALA A 243 17.90 -1.42 -12.41
CA ALA A 243 18.14 -0.03 -12.79
C ALA A 243 17.19 0.93 -12.06
N TRP A 244 15.92 0.56 -11.92
CA TRP A 244 14.95 1.38 -11.17
C TRP A 244 15.23 1.41 -9.66
N ILE A 245 15.61 0.28 -9.06
CA ILE A 245 16.01 0.22 -7.64
C ILE A 245 17.27 1.06 -7.40
N ALA A 246 18.26 1.00 -8.29
CA ALA A 246 19.45 1.83 -8.21
C ALA A 246 19.11 3.34 -8.30
N ARG A 247 18.17 3.70 -9.17
CA ARG A 247 17.66 5.07 -9.27
C ARG A 247 16.95 5.52 -7.98
N ILE A 248 16.07 4.68 -7.42
CA ILE A 248 15.40 4.97 -6.14
C ILE A 248 16.43 5.25 -5.04
N ALA A 249 17.48 4.46 -4.95
CA ALA A 249 18.55 4.67 -3.98
C ALA A 249 19.28 6.01 -4.21
N ALA A 250 19.62 6.32 -5.45
CA ALA A 250 20.28 7.57 -5.82
C ALA A 250 19.39 8.80 -5.52
N ASP A 251 18.11 8.78 -5.91
CA ASP A 251 17.13 9.85 -5.66
C ASP A 251 16.83 10.02 -4.15
N GLY A 252 16.94 8.94 -3.39
CA GLY A 252 16.82 8.93 -1.93
C GLY A 252 18.09 9.37 -1.19
N GLY A 253 19.23 9.47 -1.88
CA GLY A 253 20.52 9.75 -1.26
C GLY A 253 21.00 8.66 -0.29
N ILE A 254 20.61 7.40 -0.54
CA ILE A 254 20.93 6.24 0.30
C ILE A 254 21.71 5.19 -0.47
N GLY A 255 22.34 4.24 0.27
CA GLY A 255 22.91 3.05 -0.35
C GLY A 255 21.84 2.07 -0.87
N ILE A 256 22.26 1.08 -1.62
CA ILE A 256 21.38 0.01 -2.13
C ILE A 256 20.91 -0.94 -1.02
N ASN A 257 21.78 -1.23 -0.04
CA ASN A 257 21.52 -2.24 0.98
C ASN A 257 20.23 -2.00 1.79
N PRO A 258 19.88 -0.79 2.25
CA PRO A 258 18.62 -0.55 2.93
C PRO A 258 17.39 -1.00 2.12
N ILE A 259 17.38 -0.76 0.81
CA ILE A 259 16.29 -1.20 -0.07
C ILE A 259 16.26 -2.72 -0.18
N VAL A 260 17.42 -3.34 -0.44
CA VAL A 260 17.53 -4.81 -0.52
C VAL A 260 17.10 -5.47 0.78
N HIS A 261 17.52 -4.93 1.92
CA HIS A 261 17.15 -5.42 3.25
C HIS A 261 15.63 -5.33 3.49
N ALA A 262 14.99 -4.24 3.08
CA ALA A 262 13.53 -4.08 3.16
C ALA A 262 12.80 -5.12 2.29
N LEU A 263 13.24 -5.32 1.04
CA LEU A 263 12.68 -6.33 0.14
C LEU A 263 12.87 -7.75 0.69
N VAL A 264 14.00 -8.03 1.35
CA VAL A 264 14.24 -9.30 2.05
C VAL A 264 13.29 -9.47 3.25
N GLY A 265 13.03 -8.41 4.02
CA GLY A 265 12.06 -8.44 5.11
C GLY A 265 10.66 -8.82 4.61
N VAL A 266 10.20 -8.19 3.52
CA VAL A 266 8.91 -8.48 2.88
C VAL A 266 8.88 -9.90 2.29
N LEU A 267 9.98 -10.35 1.66
CA LEU A 267 10.09 -11.73 1.17
C LEU A 267 9.88 -12.74 2.30
N GLY A 268 10.50 -12.55 3.47
CA GLY A 268 10.32 -13.43 4.63
C GLY A 268 8.86 -13.52 5.07
N PHE A 269 8.17 -12.39 5.10
CA PHE A 269 6.74 -12.36 5.40
C PHE A 269 5.93 -13.12 4.34
N PHE A 270 6.14 -12.88 3.05
CA PHE A 270 5.38 -13.54 1.99
C PHE A 270 5.66 -15.05 1.93
N GLU A 271 6.90 -15.47 2.15
CA GLU A 271 7.27 -16.89 2.25
C GLU A 271 6.55 -17.58 3.42
N PHE A 272 6.44 -16.91 4.56
CA PHE A 272 5.74 -17.45 5.73
C PHE A 272 4.22 -17.39 5.56
N ALA A 273 3.67 -16.23 5.21
CA ALA A 273 2.23 -16.02 5.12
C ALA A 273 1.59 -16.83 3.99
N GLY A 274 2.27 -16.97 2.84
CA GLY A 274 1.80 -17.79 1.73
C GLY A 274 1.62 -19.29 2.04
N ARG A 275 2.19 -19.78 3.15
CA ARG A 275 2.03 -21.14 3.66
C ARG A 275 0.88 -21.30 4.67
N GLN A 276 0.31 -20.19 5.13
CA GLN A 276 -0.79 -20.24 6.09
C GLN A 276 -2.13 -20.51 5.39
N PRO A 277 -3.16 -20.97 6.10
CA PRO A 277 -4.52 -21.02 5.58
C PRO A 277 -5.01 -19.62 5.17
N ASP A 278 -5.92 -19.58 4.19
CA ASP A 278 -6.54 -18.30 3.82
C ASP A 278 -7.30 -17.71 5.01
N PRO A 279 -7.13 -16.41 5.29
CA PRO A 279 -7.89 -15.75 6.34
C PRO A 279 -9.37 -15.62 5.93
N PRO A 280 -10.30 -15.59 6.90
CA PRO A 280 -11.71 -15.40 6.61
C PRO A 280 -11.96 -14.15 5.77
N GLY A 281 -12.74 -14.30 4.71
CA GLY A 281 -13.09 -13.20 3.81
C GLY A 281 -12.03 -12.81 2.77
N LEU A 282 -10.84 -13.46 2.77
CA LEU A 282 -9.73 -13.13 1.86
C LEU A 282 -9.19 -14.36 1.12
N PRO A 283 -9.98 -15.01 0.27
CA PRO A 283 -9.62 -16.31 -0.31
C PRO A 283 -8.46 -16.29 -1.30
N THR A 284 -8.06 -15.12 -1.81
CA THR A 284 -6.98 -14.96 -2.80
C THR A 284 -5.68 -14.39 -2.24
N VAL A 285 -5.67 -13.94 -0.99
CA VAL A 285 -4.51 -13.25 -0.41
C VAL A 285 -3.27 -14.16 -0.34
N ARG A 286 -3.43 -15.45 -0.06
CA ARG A 286 -2.29 -16.38 0.01
C ARG A 286 -1.72 -16.71 -1.36
N GLU A 287 -2.55 -16.75 -2.39
CA GLU A 287 -2.10 -16.88 -3.78
C GLU A 287 -1.27 -15.65 -4.20
N PHE A 288 -1.76 -14.46 -3.92
CA PHE A 288 -1.02 -13.22 -4.12
C PHE A 288 0.34 -13.24 -3.40
N GLN A 289 0.36 -13.60 -2.11
CA GLN A 289 1.60 -13.66 -1.33
C GLN A 289 2.61 -14.69 -1.89
N ARG A 290 2.16 -15.85 -2.34
CA ARG A 290 3.02 -16.84 -3.00
C ARG A 290 3.57 -16.34 -4.33
N PHE A 291 2.76 -15.62 -5.11
CA PHE A 291 3.21 -14.98 -6.34
C PHE A 291 4.32 -13.96 -6.07
N GLN A 292 4.12 -13.05 -5.13
CA GLN A 292 5.11 -12.05 -4.73
C GLN A 292 6.39 -12.69 -4.16
N ALA A 293 6.25 -13.71 -3.30
CA ALA A 293 7.40 -14.45 -2.76
C ALA A 293 8.25 -15.08 -3.87
N THR A 294 7.59 -15.67 -4.87
CA THR A 294 8.29 -16.30 -6.00
C THR A 294 9.05 -15.28 -6.84
N ALA A 295 8.45 -14.13 -7.11
CA ALA A 295 9.10 -13.06 -7.87
C ALA A 295 10.30 -12.47 -7.11
N LEU A 296 10.11 -12.10 -5.84
CA LEU A 296 11.19 -11.57 -4.99
C LEU A 296 12.33 -12.57 -4.80
N ARG A 297 12.03 -13.85 -4.56
CA ARG A 297 13.05 -14.90 -4.44
C ARG A 297 13.84 -15.07 -5.73
N THR A 298 13.18 -15.03 -6.89
CA THR A 298 13.83 -15.11 -8.20
C THR A 298 14.74 -13.91 -8.41
N TRP A 299 14.25 -12.71 -8.13
CA TRP A 299 15.03 -11.48 -8.21
C TRP A 299 16.24 -11.53 -7.28
N LEU A 300 16.07 -11.91 -6.01
CA LEU A 300 17.15 -11.99 -5.03
C LEU A 300 18.28 -12.94 -5.46
N ARG A 301 17.94 -14.01 -6.19
CA ARG A 301 18.91 -14.97 -6.73
C ARG A 301 19.72 -14.44 -7.90
N THR A 302 19.17 -13.52 -8.67
CA THR A 302 19.75 -13.12 -9.98
C THR A 302 20.21 -11.68 -10.03
N SER A 303 19.69 -10.82 -9.13
CA SER A 303 19.99 -9.40 -9.10
C SER A 303 21.46 -9.13 -8.75
N SER A 304 22.06 -8.22 -9.51
CA SER A 304 23.40 -7.72 -9.21
C SER A 304 23.47 -6.86 -7.94
N LEU A 305 22.33 -6.35 -7.47
CA LEU A 305 22.20 -5.51 -6.28
C LEU A 305 22.22 -6.31 -4.97
N ALA A 306 21.94 -7.61 -5.03
CA ALA A 306 21.83 -8.49 -3.87
C ALA A 306 22.98 -9.49 -3.72
N ARG A 307 24.14 -9.23 -4.35
CA ARG A 307 25.28 -10.18 -4.41
C ARG A 307 25.76 -10.65 -3.05
N ASP A 308 25.75 -9.77 -2.05
CA ASP A 308 26.24 -10.10 -0.71
C ASP A 308 25.35 -11.15 -0.02
N LEU A 309 24.09 -11.26 -0.43
CA LEU A 309 23.12 -12.25 0.08
C LEU A 309 23.02 -13.51 -0.78
N GLN A 310 23.69 -13.55 -1.94
CA GLN A 310 23.69 -14.71 -2.84
C GLN A 310 24.74 -15.74 -2.47
N ASN A 311 25.76 -15.36 -1.72
CA ASN A 311 26.79 -16.26 -1.22
C ASN A 311 26.43 -16.70 0.21
N PRO A 312 26.59 -18.02 0.52
CA PRO A 312 26.30 -18.52 1.87
C PRO A 312 27.34 -18.08 2.89
#